data_d71d460a6c7c00546502b6edc7d574e5
#
_entry.id   d71d460a6c7c00546502b6edc7d574e5
#
_cell.length_a   1.000
_cell.length_b   1.000
_cell.length_c   1.000
_cell.angle_alpha   90.00
_cell.angle_beta   90.00
_cell.angle_gamma   90.00
#
_symmetry.space_group_name_H-M   'P 1'
#
loop_
_entity.id
_entity.type
_entity.pdbx_description
1 polymer ?
#
loop_
_entity_poly.entity_id
_entity_poly.type
_entity_poly.pdbx_seq_one_letter_code
_entity_poly.pdbx_strand_id
1 'polypeptide(L)'
;VADCENHRVQVLSCDGDDGGISLVSKLGEEGSQPSQLKCPSDVAIDHDHDRVLVTDYRNHGVQSWCLSDQSLLSCVGRRGSGDLELNNPRGIAIDKHHHRIIVVDTFNHRLVFLSSIDFSFLFSVANQGSRPGKFCLPSGIAIDDDRHRIIVADKLNHRVQVLSSIDGSFLFEFG
;
A
#
# COMPACT_ATOMS: atom_id res chain seq x y z
N VAL A 1 2.57 0.88 12.35
CA VAL A 1 1.53 -0.16 12.32
C VAL A 1 0.18 0.48 11.99
N ALA A 2 -0.53 -0.05 10.97
CA ALA A 2 -1.91 0.36 10.70
C ALA A 2 -2.86 -0.27 11.74
N ASP A 3 -3.57 0.59 12.46
CA ASP A 3 -4.51 0.22 13.54
C ASP A 3 -5.94 0.51 13.05
N CYS A 4 -6.44 -0.38 12.17
CA CYS A 4 -7.65 -0.20 11.37
C CYS A 4 -8.89 0.13 12.19
N GLU A 5 -9.19 -0.65 13.22
CA GLU A 5 -10.38 -0.49 14.03
C GLU A 5 -10.36 0.77 14.93
N ASN A 6 -9.17 1.33 15.15
CA ASN A 6 -8.97 2.59 15.87
C ASN A 6 -8.69 3.78 14.94
N HIS A 7 -8.81 3.59 13.63
CA HIS A 7 -8.72 4.64 12.61
C HIS A 7 -7.44 5.47 12.66
N ARG A 8 -6.30 4.84 12.95
CA ARG A 8 -5.00 5.50 13.13
C ARG A 8 -3.82 4.65 12.67
N VAL A 9 -2.68 5.28 12.52
CA VAL A 9 -1.39 4.62 12.43
C VAL A 9 -0.62 4.83 13.73
N GLN A 10 -0.02 3.78 14.27
CA GLN A 10 0.86 3.87 15.43
C GLN A 10 2.32 3.77 15.00
N VAL A 11 3.13 4.70 15.49
CA VAL A 11 4.59 4.69 15.37
C VAL A 11 5.14 4.13 16.67
N LEU A 12 5.89 3.05 16.58
CA LEU A 12 6.44 2.31 17.71
C LEU A 12 7.97 2.35 17.64
N SER A 13 8.63 2.46 18.79
CA SER A 13 10.07 2.24 18.96
C SER A 13 10.33 0.84 19.49
N CYS A 14 11.43 0.24 19.05
CA CYS A 14 11.93 -1.05 19.50
C CYS A 14 13.28 -0.91 20.23
N ASP A 15 13.66 0.30 20.68
CA ASP A 15 15.01 0.64 21.18
C ASP A 15 15.19 0.43 22.69
N GLY A 16 14.32 -0.33 23.36
CA GLY A 16 14.51 -0.69 24.77
C GLY A 16 15.61 -1.74 24.96
N ASP A 17 16.54 -1.54 25.89
CA ASP A 17 17.60 -2.51 26.26
C ASP A 17 17.01 -3.87 26.72
N ASP A 18 15.74 -3.92 27.02
CA ASP A 18 14.94 -5.10 27.40
C ASP A 18 14.14 -5.70 26.23
N GLY A 19 14.28 -5.17 25.02
CA GLY A 19 13.49 -5.56 23.84
C GLY A 19 12.03 -5.08 23.89
N GLY A 20 11.73 -4.11 24.77
CA GLY A 20 10.39 -3.54 24.90
C GLY A 20 9.96 -2.71 23.70
N ILE A 21 8.67 -2.78 23.36
CA ILE A 21 8.05 -1.94 22.34
C ILE A 21 7.31 -0.80 23.04
N SER A 22 7.62 0.44 22.67
CA SER A 22 6.96 1.63 23.19
C SER A 22 6.25 2.43 22.10
N LEU A 23 5.12 3.05 22.45
CA LEU A 23 4.40 3.95 21.55
C LEU A 23 5.14 5.29 21.49
N VAL A 24 5.60 5.67 20.31
CA VAL A 24 6.25 6.97 20.06
C VAL A 24 5.19 8.02 19.72
N SER A 25 4.35 7.74 18.75
CA SER A 25 3.33 8.69 18.28
C SER A 25 2.18 8.00 17.53
N LYS A 26 1.18 8.80 17.17
CA LYS A 26 0.01 8.35 16.41
C LYS A 26 -0.24 9.33 15.26
N LEU A 27 -0.58 8.80 14.08
CA LEU A 27 -1.01 9.58 12.91
C LEU A 27 -2.49 9.31 12.65
N GLY A 28 -3.22 10.38 12.38
CA GLY A 28 -4.62 10.32 12.01
C GLY A 28 -5.58 10.15 13.19
N GLU A 29 -6.81 10.51 12.91
CA GLU A 29 -8.01 10.30 13.74
C GLU A 29 -9.17 9.87 12.83
N GLU A 30 -10.25 9.37 13.39
CA GLU A 30 -11.39 8.89 12.58
C GLU A 30 -12.02 10.01 11.74
N GLY A 31 -12.16 9.78 10.43
CA GLY A 31 -12.88 10.68 9.53
C GLY A 31 -12.49 10.54 8.08
N SER A 32 -12.95 11.51 7.27
CA SER A 32 -12.73 11.54 5.82
C SER A 32 -12.20 12.89 5.32
N GLN A 33 -11.84 13.79 6.23
CA GLN A 33 -11.16 15.04 5.88
C GLN A 33 -9.65 14.77 5.70
N PRO A 34 -8.87 15.68 5.11
CA PRO A 34 -7.42 15.60 5.10
C PRO A 34 -6.87 15.40 6.52
N SER A 35 -5.87 14.54 6.68
CA SER A 35 -5.31 14.07 7.96
C SER A 35 -6.21 13.18 8.83
N GLN A 36 -7.41 12.87 8.41
CA GLN A 36 -8.24 11.85 9.02
C GLN A 36 -8.13 10.51 8.28
N LEU A 37 -8.26 9.40 9.00
CA LEU A 37 -8.16 8.05 8.46
C LEU A 37 -9.46 7.27 8.72
N LYS A 38 -9.79 6.36 7.82
CA LYS A 38 -10.93 5.48 8.00
C LYS A 38 -10.58 4.04 7.71
N CYS A 39 -10.20 3.31 8.77
CA CYS A 39 -9.70 1.95 8.69
C CYS A 39 -8.43 1.86 7.80
N PRO A 40 -7.30 2.49 8.20
CA PRO A 40 -6.04 2.30 7.48
C PRO A 40 -5.66 0.82 7.47
N SER A 41 -5.22 0.31 6.33
CA SER A 41 -5.03 -1.14 6.14
C SER A 41 -3.57 -1.56 6.04
N ASP A 42 -2.71 -0.70 5.52
CA ASP A 42 -1.28 -0.99 5.40
C ASP A 42 -0.45 0.29 5.40
N VAL A 43 0.85 0.15 5.67
CA VAL A 43 1.81 1.26 5.68
C VAL A 43 3.11 0.85 5.00
N ALA A 44 3.71 1.77 4.26
CA ALA A 44 5.05 1.63 3.70
C ALA A 44 5.90 2.85 4.09
N ILE A 45 7.16 2.62 4.46
CA ILE A 45 8.09 3.69 4.85
C ILE A 45 8.99 4.01 3.67
N ASP A 46 8.99 5.27 3.27
CA ASP A 46 9.84 5.83 2.22
C ASP A 46 10.90 6.74 2.85
N HIS A 47 12.03 6.14 3.21
CA HIS A 47 13.13 6.87 3.81
C HIS A 47 13.79 7.87 2.86
N ASP A 48 13.72 7.62 1.56
CA ASP A 48 14.35 8.48 0.55
C ASP A 48 13.62 9.83 0.43
N HIS A 49 12.35 9.88 0.81
CA HIS A 49 11.51 11.07 0.80
C HIS A 49 11.00 11.49 2.19
N ASP A 50 11.58 10.95 3.26
CA ASP A 50 11.19 11.21 4.67
C ASP A 50 9.68 11.11 4.91
N ARG A 51 9.04 10.02 4.46
CA ARG A 51 7.60 9.88 4.57
C ARG A 51 7.13 8.45 4.85
N VAL A 52 5.93 8.35 5.43
CA VAL A 52 5.14 7.13 5.50
C VAL A 52 3.93 7.23 4.59
N LEU A 53 3.69 6.17 3.84
CA LEU A 53 2.51 6.01 2.99
C LEU A 53 1.51 5.13 3.70
N VAL A 54 0.24 5.50 3.67
CA VAL A 54 -0.85 4.80 4.36
C VAL A 54 -1.97 4.54 3.38
N THR A 55 -2.36 3.27 3.19
CA THR A 55 -3.60 2.96 2.48
C THR A 55 -4.79 3.18 3.40
N ASP A 56 -5.65 4.10 3.02
CA ASP A 56 -6.86 4.47 3.74
C ASP A 56 -8.07 3.74 3.14
N TYR A 57 -8.30 2.54 3.64
CA TYR A 57 -9.21 1.55 3.07
C TYR A 57 -10.62 2.07 2.79
N ARG A 58 -11.26 2.74 3.76
CA ARG A 58 -12.65 3.23 3.62
C ARG A 58 -12.74 4.63 3.05
N ASN A 59 -11.63 5.36 2.96
CA ASN A 59 -11.55 6.63 2.24
C ASN A 59 -11.09 6.44 0.78
N HIS A 60 -10.82 5.19 0.36
CA HIS A 60 -10.49 4.84 -1.02
C HIS A 60 -9.26 5.58 -1.56
N GLY A 61 -8.25 5.77 -0.74
CA GLY A 61 -7.08 6.55 -1.11
C GLY A 61 -5.78 6.10 -0.45
N VAL A 62 -4.74 6.85 -0.72
CA VAL A 62 -3.44 6.78 -0.07
C VAL A 62 -3.12 8.14 0.52
N GLN A 63 -2.70 8.17 1.77
CA GLN A 63 -2.17 9.36 2.42
C GLN A 63 -0.66 9.24 2.60
N SER A 64 0.04 10.35 2.41
CA SER A 64 1.48 10.49 2.64
C SER A 64 1.71 11.46 3.79
N TRP A 65 2.51 11.04 4.77
CA TRP A 65 2.79 11.82 5.98
C TRP A 65 4.30 11.94 6.15
N CYS A 66 4.77 13.11 6.56
CA CYS A 66 6.17 13.33 6.91
C CYS A 66 6.56 12.50 8.14
N LEU A 67 7.71 11.82 8.10
CA LEU A 67 8.20 11.03 9.23
C LEU A 67 8.75 11.93 10.35
N SER A 68 9.40 13.05 9.98
CA SER A 68 10.09 13.91 10.93
C SER A 68 9.12 14.71 11.82
N ASP A 69 8.08 15.32 11.22
CA ASP A 69 7.16 16.22 11.93
C ASP A 69 5.71 15.74 11.97
N GLN A 70 5.42 14.60 11.32
CA GLN A 70 4.11 13.96 11.28
C GLN A 70 3.02 14.78 10.57
N SER A 71 3.39 15.76 9.79
CA SER A 71 2.45 16.52 8.97
C SER A 71 1.95 15.73 7.78
N LEU A 72 0.71 15.98 7.36
CA LEU A 72 0.17 15.44 6.14
C LEU A 72 0.83 16.11 4.93
N LEU A 73 1.44 15.32 4.05
CA LEU A 73 2.08 15.81 2.81
C LEU A 73 1.12 15.77 1.62
N SER A 74 0.37 14.69 1.48
CA SER A 74 -0.49 14.48 0.30
C SER A 74 -1.60 13.46 0.57
N CYS A 75 -2.72 13.62 -0.15
CA CYS A 75 -3.78 12.62 -0.25
C CYS A 75 -4.06 12.38 -1.72
N VAL A 76 -4.05 11.11 -2.15
CA VAL A 76 -4.35 10.72 -3.53
C VAL A 76 -5.35 9.58 -3.56
N GLY A 77 -6.15 9.54 -4.61
CA GLY A 77 -7.20 8.55 -4.79
C GLY A 77 -8.57 9.06 -4.35
N ARG A 78 -9.58 8.44 -4.91
CA ARG A 78 -10.99 8.56 -4.58
C ARG A 78 -11.69 7.28 -5.02
N ARG A 79 -12.91 7.06 -4.57
CA ARG A 79 -13.66 5.86 -4.95
C ARG A 79 -13.94 5.80 -6.45
N GLY A 80 -13.54 4.69 -7.08
CA GLY A 80 -13.80 4.41 -8.48
C GLY A 80 -12.88 3.34 -9.05
N SER A 81 -12.74 3.30 -10.38
CA SER A 81 -11.92 2.32 -11.13
C SER A 81 -11.05 2.94 -12.23
N GLY A 82 -11.06 4.27 -12.36
CA GLY A 82 -10.14 4.99 -13.27
C GLY A 82 -8.69 4.99 -12.78
N ASP A 83 -7.84 5.78 -13.41
CA ASP A 83 -6.39 5.77 -13.22
C ASP A 83 -5.95 6.11 -11.78
N LEU A 84 -6.48 7.19 -11.20
CA LEU A 84 -6.24 7.58 -9.81
C LEU A 84 -7.45 7.30 -8.91
N GLU A 85 -8.32 6.40 -9.31
CA GLU A 85 -9.45 5.96 -8.51
C GLU A 85 -9.14 4.59 -7.91
N LEU A 86 -9.47 4.43 -6.64
CA LEU A 86 -9.23 3.20 -5.90
C LEU A 86 -10.53 2.68 -5.28
N ASN A 87 -10.59 1.39 -5.04
CA ASN A 87 -11.74 0.80 -4.38
C ASN A 87 -11.27 -0.10 -3.23
N ASN A 88 -11.33 0.45 -2.01
CA ASN A 88 -10.87 -0.21 -0.79
C ASN A 88 -9.44 -0.76 -0.91
N PRO A 89 -8.43 0.11 -1.12
CA PRO A 89 -7.03 -0.32 -1.23
C PRO A 89 -6.57 -0.96 0.07
N ARG A 90 -5.75 -2.03 -0.04
CA ARG A 90 -5.22 -2.72 1.13
C ARG A 90 -3.71 -2.61 1.22
N GLY A 91 -2.99 -3.44 0.48
CA GLY A 91 -1.53 -3.48 0.54
C GLY A 91 -0.89 -2.29 -0.16
N ILE A 92 0.28 -1.85 0.32
CA ILE A 92 1.10 -0.82 -0.31
C ILE A 92 2.58 -1.19 -0.17
N ALA A 93 3.33 -1.01 -1.26
CA ALA A 93 4.78 -1.24 -1.26
C ALA A 93 5.49 -0.19 -2.11
N ILE A 94 6.80 -0.02 -1.86
CA ILE A 94 7.65 0.93 -2.57
C ILE A 94 8.68 0.14 -3.36
N ASP A 95 8.66 0.28 -4.67
CA ASP A 95 9.67 -0.21 -5.60
C ASP A 95 10.72 0.90 -5.79
N LYS A 96 11.79 0.82 -5.03
CA LYS A 96 12.84 1.85 -5.01
C LYS A 96 13.60 1.91 -6.33
N HIS A 97 13.84 0.76 -6.96
CA HIS A 97 14.59 0.70 -8.22
C HIS A 97 13.92 1.45 -9.37
N HIS A 98 12.59 1.44 -9.39
CA HIS A 98 11.83 2.07 -10.46
C HIS A 98 11.12 3.36 -10.01
N HIS A 99 11.40 3.86 -8.80
CA HIS A 99 10.77 5.04 -8.23
C HIS A 99 9.24 4.98 -8.26
N ARG A 100 8.66 3.85 -7.78
CA ARG A 100 7.23 3.60 -7.83
C ARG A 100 6.65 3.23 -6.48
N ILE A 101 5.39 3.61 -6.30
CA ILE A 101 4.51 3.12 -5.24
C ILE A 101 3.55 2.14 -5.90
N ILE A 102 3.39 0.97 -5.30
CA ILE A 102 2.47 -0.06 -5.80
C ILE A 102 1.36 -0.25 -4.78
N VAL A 103 0.13 -0.02 -5.21
CA VAL A 103 -1.08 -0.12 -4.37
C VAL A 103 -1.92 -1.31 -4.81
N VAL A 104 -2.31 -2.14 -3.86
CA VAL A 104 -3.27 -3.22 -4.08
C VAL A 104 -4.68 -2.64 -4.03
N ASP A 105 -5.26 -2.44 -5.20
CA ASP A 105 -6.62 -1.92 -5.40
C ASP A 105 -7.63 -3.07 -5.33
N THR A 106 -7.92 -3.50 -4.11
CA THR A 106 -8.51 -4.80 -3.77
C THR A 106 -9.82 -5.08 -4.48
N PHE A 107 -10.79 -4.15 -4.41
CA PHE A 107 -12.11 -4.37 -5.00
C PHE A 107 -12.18 -4.06 -6.50
N ASN A 108 -11.11 -3.51 -7.07
CA ASN A 108 -10.91 -3.44 -8.52
C ASN A 108 -10.05 -4.59 -9.03
N HIS A 109 -9.61 -5.51 -8.15
CA HIS A 109 -8.86 -6.72 -8.50
C HIS A 109 -7.57 -6.45 -9.29
N ARG A 110 -6.85 -5.37 -8.96
CA ARG A 110 -5.67 -4.91 -9.70
C ARG A 110 -4.56 -4.38 -8.80
N LEU A 111 -3.38 -4.22 -9.36
CA LEU A 111 -2.31 -3.39 -8.81
C LEU A 111 -2.27 -2.06 -9.56
N VAL A 112 -2.14 -0.96 -8.84
CA VAL A 112 -1.96 0.39 -9.39
C VAL A 112 -0.55 0.83 -9.09
N PHE A 113 0.16 1.29 -10.13
CA PHE A 113 1.52 1.81 -10.05
C PHE A 113 1.48 3.33 -10.16
N LEU A 114 2.02 3.99 -9.15
CA LEU A 114 2.12 5.44 -9.06
C LEU A 114 3.59 5.85 -9.03
N SER A 115 3.90 7.01 -9.56
CA SER A 115 5.21 7.63 -9.38
C SER A 115 5.46 7.93 -7.89
N SER A 116 6.63 7.58 -7.37
CA SER A 116 7.01 7.91 -6.01
C SER A 116 7.36 9.41 -5.84
N ILE A 117 7.52 10.15 -6.93
CA ILE A 117 7.90 11.57 -6.90
C ILE A 117 6.67 12.45 -6.67
N ASP A 118 5.62 12.24 -7.47
CA ASP A 118 4.46 13.14 -7.55
C ASP A 118 3.11 12.44 -7.45
N PHE A 119 3.09 11.12 -7.19
CA PHE A 119 1.90 10.26 -7.15
C PHE A 119 1.10 10.20 -8.47
N SER A 120 1.67 10.63 -9.58
CA SER A 120 1.01 10.47 -10.88
C SER A 120 0.81 8.99 -11.21
N PHE A 121 -0.31 8.69 -11.87
CA PHE A 121 -0.58 7.34 -12.36
C PHE A 121 0.40 6.97 -13.46
N LEU A 122 1.01 5.79 -13.34
CA LEU A 122 1.90 5.24 -14.36
C LEU A 122 1.18 4.19 -15.21
N PHE A 123 0.71 3.14 -14.58
CA PHE A 123 -0.06 2.07 -15.20
C PHE A 123 -0.76 1.22 -14.13
N SER A 124 -1.60 0.30 -14.56
CA SER A 124 -2.16 -0.74 -13.71
C SER A 124 -2.08 -2.11 -14.37
N VAL A 125 -2.02 -3.16 -13.56
CA VAL A 125 -1.95 -4.54 -14.06
C VAL A 125 -3.01 -5.41 -13.42
N ALA A 126 -3.39 -6.45 -14.16
CA ALA A 126 -4.41 -7.43 -13.80
C ALA A 126 -5.85 -6.89 -13.89
N ASN A 127 -6.77 -7.80 -13.67
CA ASN A 127 -8.19 -7.60 -13.49
C ASN A 127 -8.77 -8.86 -12.83
N GLN A 128 -10.07 -8.88 -12.58
CA GLN A 128 -10.73 -9.99 -11.91
C GLN A 128 -10.58 -11.32 -12.67
N GLY A 129 -10.23 -12.38 -11.95
CA GLY A 129 -10.17 -13.74 -12.48
C GLY A 129 -9.32 -14.68 -11.64
N SER A 130 -9.28 -15.96 -12.09
CA SER A 130 -8.51 -17.04 -11.46
C SER A 130 -7.32 -17.54 -12.29
N ARG A 131 -7.16 -17.07 -13.54
CA ARG A 131 -6.00 -17.44 -14.38
C ARG A 131 -4.73 -16.75 -13.88
N PRO A 132 -3.53 -17.27 -14.20
CA PRO A 132 -2.27 -16.59 -13.95
C PRO A 132 -2.30 -15.12 -14.41
N GLY A 133 -1.81 -14.22 -13.57
CA GLY A 133 -1.84 -12.77 -13.82
C GLY A 133 -3.20 -12.11 -13.62
N LYS A 134 -4.22 -12.83 -13.13
CA LYS A 134 -5.52 -12.27 -12.70
C LYS A 134 -5.65 -12.39 -11.19
N PHE A 135 -6.42 -11.51 -10.56
CA PHE A 135 -6.62 -11.50 -9.12
C PHE A 135 -8.10 -11.65 -8.73
N CYS A 136 -8.32 -12.17 -7.53
CA CYS A 136 -9.62 -12.12 -6.87
C CYS A 136 -9.46 -11.59 -5.43
N LEU A 137 -9.82 -10.33 -5.21
CA LEU A 137 -9.63 -9.59 -3.96
C LEU A 137 -8.20 -9.72 -3.41
N PRO A 138 -7.17 -9.31 -4.16
CA PRO A 138 -5.79 -9.30 -3.65
C PRO A 138 -5.71 -8.44 -2.40
N SER A 139 -4.77 -8.76 -1.50
CA SER A 139 -4.72 -8.08 -0.19
C SER A 139 -3.34 -7.58 0.20
N GLY A 140 -2.40 -8.47 0.44
CA GLY A 140 -1.03 -8.13 0.84
C GLY A 140 -0.09 -8.03 -0.35
N ILE A 141 0.98 -7.25 -0.21
CA ILE A 141 2.03 -7.07 -1.20
C ILE A 141 3.39 -6.98 -0.51
N ALA A 142 4.41 -7.51 -1.17
CA ALA A 142 5.81 -7.32 -0.80
C ALA A 142 6.66 -7.17 -2.07
N ILE A 143 7.80 -6.50 -1.95
CA ILE A 143 8.81 -6.36 -3.02
C ILE A 143 10.05 -7.15 -2.63
N ASP A 144 10.55 -7.95 -3.57
CA ASP A 144 11.89 -8.54 -3.57
C ASP A 144 12.74 -7.71 -4.55
N ASP A 145 13.37 -6.67 -4.02
CA ASP A 145 14.17 -5.73 -4.81
C ASP A 145 15.34 -6.42 -5.51
N ASP A 146 15.98 -7.37 -4.85
CA ASP A 146 17.15 -8.08 -5.40
C ASP A 146 16.82 -8.91 -6.64
N ARG A 147 15.58 -9.42 -6.72
CA ARG A 147 15.13 -10.25 -7.84
C ARG A 147 14.13 -9.57 -8.75
N HIS A 148 13.86 -8.29 -8.55
CA HIS A 148 12.86 -7.52 -9.30
C HIS A 148 11.48 -8.19 -9.32
N ARG A 149 10.95 -8.55 -8.14
CA ARG A 149 9.70 -9.29 -8.00
C ARG A 149 8.71 -8.56 -7.11
N ILE A 150 7.44 -8.66 -7.49
CA ILE A 150 6.31 -8.27 -6.68
C ILE A 150 5.62 -9.56 -6.23
N ILE A 151 5.37 -9.70 -4.94
CA ILE A 151 4.74 -10.86 -4.33
C ILE A 151 3.38 -10.40 -3.81
N VAL A 152 2.30 -11.02 -4.28
CA VAL A 152 0.92 -10.60 -3.99
C VAL A 152 0.10 -11.75 -3.43
N ALA A 153 -0.55 -11.51 -2.30
CA ALA A 153 -1.54 -12.44 -1.75
C ALA A 153 -2.88 -12.30 -2.49
N ASP A 154 -3.19 -13.27 -3.33
CA ASP A 154 -4.42 -13.36 -4.13
C ASP A 154 -5.50 -14.10 -3.34
N LYS A 155 -6.11 -13.35 -2.41
CA LYS A 155 -6.86 -13.87 -1.27
C LYS A 155 -7.96 -14.88 -1.63
N LEU A 156 -8.85 -14.54 -2.55
CA LEU A 156 -9.99 -15.41 -2.90
C LEU A 156 -9.66 -16.46 -3.97
N ASN A 157 -8.44 -16.44 -4.51
CA ASN A 157 -7.92 -17.54 -5.32
C ASN A 157 -7.04 -18.49 -4.49
N HIS A 158 -6.88 -18.25 -3.17
CA HIS A 158 -6.12 -19.07 -2.23
C HIS A 158 -4.68 -19.35 -2.68
N ARG A 159 -4.00 -18.32 -3.22
CA ARG A 159 -2.64 -18.42 -3.76
C ARG A 159 -1.83 -17.17 -3.51
N VAL A 160 -0.53 -17.27 -3.70
CA VAL A 160 0.38 -16.15 -3.82
C VAL A 160 0.90 -16.10 -5.26
N GLN A 161 0.79 -14.95 -5.91
CA GLN A 161 1.35 -14.72 -7.23
C GLN A 161 2.61 -13.90 -7.15
N VAL A 162 3.58 -14.24 -7.99
CA VAL A 162 4.83 -13.49 -8.16
C VAL A 162 4.83 -12.88 -9.57
N LEU A 163 4.99 -11.57 -9.60
CA LEU A 163 5.03 -10.77 -10.82
C LEU A 163 6.41 -10.12 -10.96
N SER A 164 6.76 -9.78 -12.19
CA SER A 164 7.92 -8.91 -12.47
C SER A 164 7.68 -7.50 -11.97
N SER A 165 8.61 -6.91 -11.22
CA SER A 165 8.51 -5.50 -10.84
C SER A 165 8.79 -4.56 -12.02
N ILE A 166 9.36 -5.03 -13.12
CA ILE A 166 9.67 -4.22 -14.29
C ILE A 166 8.38 -3.76 -14.98
N ASP A 167 7.46 -4.69 -15.27
CA ASP A 167 6.28 -4.46 -16.08
C ASP A 167 4.98 -5.02 -15.50
N GLY A 168 5.04 -5.68 -14.32
CA GLY A 168 3.89 -6.31 -13.70
C GLY A 168 3.47 -7.64 -14.34
N SER A 169 4.26 -8.21 -15.24
CA SER A 169 3.94 -9.49 -15.87
C SER A 169 4.01 -10.66 -14.88
N PHE A 170 3.14 -11.64 -15.09
CA PHE A 170 3.12 -12.86 -14.27
C PHE A 170 4.40 -13.69 -14.48
N LEU A 171 4.99 -14.15 -13.39
CA LEU A 171 6.16 -15.03 -13.40
C LEU A 171 5.79 -16.46 -12.98
N PHE A 172 5.27 -16.61 -11.78
CA PHE A 172 4.82 -17.90 -11.23
C PHE A 172 3.89 -17.70 -10.04
N GLU A 173 3.30 -18.78 -9.55
CA GLU A 173 2.42 -18.79 -8.38
C GLU A 173 2.66 -20.02 -7.52
N PHE A 174 2.19 -19.97 -6.28
CA PHE A 174 2.17 -21.07 -5.34
C PHE A 174 1.00 -20.93 -4.36
N GLY A 175 0.45 -22.08 -3.89
CA GLY A 175 -0.71 -22.18 -3.01
C GLY A 175 -1.74 -23.14 -3.54
#